data_7a6aeb90f4adb385ae0a62b61bf30078
#
_entry.id   7a6aeb90f4adb385ae0a62b61bf30078
#
_cell.length_a   1.000
_cell.length_b   1.000
_cell.length_c   1.000
_cell.angle_alpha   90.00
_cell.angle_beta   90.00
_cell.angle_gamma   90.00
#
_symmetry.space_group_name_H-M   'P 1'
#
loop_
_entity.id
_entity.type
_entity.pdbx_description
1 polymer ?
#
loop_
_entity_poly.entity_id
_entity_poly.type
_entity_poly.pdbx_seq_one_letter_code
_entity_poly.pdbx_strand_id
1 'polypeptide(L)'
;MGTMGRSARLLMVFVTTFALGGCAAMRRQQARDTGDLLVSAGFTAKPADTPERAKCLEAIPPLKVVSQQKDGHVLYRYADPYSCHCLYVGDQQAYAEYKHLALREAAEAEESAAVDRGFSGPRW
;
A
#
# COMPACT_ATOMS: atom_id res chain seq x y z
N MET A 1 -26.77 36.74 -19.53
CA MET A 1 -26.70 35.29 -19.64
C MET A 1 -25.33 34.81 -20.17
N GLY A 2 -24.22 35.20 -19.72
CA GLY A 2 -23.02 34.75 -20.39
C GLY A 2 -21.70 34.82 -19.67
N THR A 3 -21.65 35.39 -18.50
CA THR A 3 -20.36 35.61 -17.80
C THR A 3 -20.04 34.63 -16.66
N MET A 4 -20.93 33.74 -16.33
CA MET A 4 -20.71 32.71 -15.30
C MET A 4 -19.97 31.43 -15.79
N GLY A 5 -19.82 31.28 -17.12
CA GLY A 5 -19.30 30.05 -17.68
C GLY A 5 -17.78 29.89 -17.62
N ARG A 6 -17.02 30.98 -17.55
CA ARG A 6 -15.56 30.91 -17.64
C ARG A 6 -14.90 30.58 -16.29
N SER A 7 -15.40 31.19 -15.23
CA SER A 7 -14.88 30.93 -13.88
C SER A 7 -15.28 29.58 -13.33
N ALA A 8 -16.49 29.10 -13.65
CA ALA A 8 -16.95 27.76 -13.27
C ALA A 8 -16.19 26.66 -14.01
N ARG A 9 -15.83 26.85 -15.27
CA ARG A 9 -15.02 25.90 -16.05
C ARG A 9 -13.58 25.81 -15.55
N LEU A 10 -12.98 26.91 -15.15
CA LEU A 10 -11.65 26.95 -14.54
C LEU A 10 -11.62 26.28 -13.17
N LEU A 11 -12.65 26.47 -12.34
CA LEU A 11 -12.79 25.75 -11.06
C LEU A 11 -12.99 24.25 -11.22
N MET A 12 -13.74 23.82 -12.23
CA MET A 12 -13.95 22.39 -12.51
C MET A 12 -12.69 21.68 -12.99
N VAL A 13 -11.85 22.34 -13.79
CA VAL A 13 -10.57 21.81 -14.24
C VAL A 13 -9.58 21.67 -13.08
N PHE A 14 -9.59 22.58 -12.11
CA PHE A 14 -8.74 22.49 -10.93
C PHE A 14 -9.13 21.34 -9.99
N VAL A 15 -10.43 21.09 -9.82
CA VAL A 15 -10.92 20.00 -8.96
C VAL A 15 -10.62 18.62 -9.55
N THR A 16 -10.69 18.46 -10.87
CA THR A 16 -10.37 17.17 -11.53
C THR A 16 -8.89 16.83 -11.51
N THR A 17 -7.99 17.80 -11.57
CA THR A 17 -6.54 17.56 -11.47
C THR A 17 -6.11 17.15 -10.06
N PHE A 18 -6.79 17.60 -9.04
CA PHE A 18 -6.47 17.24 -7.65
C PHE A 18 -6.86 15.78 -7.30
N ALA A 19 -7.94 15.28 -7.89
CA ALA A 19 -8.41 13.91 -7.65
C ALA A 19 -7.46 12.83 -8.24
N LEU A 20 -6.83 13.09 -9.39
CA LEU A 20 -5.89 12.16 -10.03
C LEU A 20 -4.54 12.07 -9.31
N GLY A 21 -4.06 13.15 -8.72
CA GLY A 21 -2.84 13.19 -7.90
C GLY A 21 -2.99 12.44 -6.56
N GLY A 22 -4.18 12.46 -5.94
CA GLY A 22 -4.47 11.81 -4.67
C GLY A 22 -4.37 10.29 -4.72
N CYS A 23 -4.86 9.64 -5.77
CA CYS A 23 -4.80 8.18 -5.92
C CYS A 23 -3.36 7.65 -6.06
N ALA A 24 -2.50 8.35 -6.78
CA ALA A 24 -1.10 7.96 -6.93
C ALA A 24 -0.33 8.10 -5.60
N ALA A 25 -0.56 9.17 -4.85
CA ALA A 25 0.04 9.38 -3.55
C ALA A 25 -0.41 8.33 -2.53
N MET A 26 -1.67 7.96 -2.51
CA MET A 26 -2.21 6.90 -1.65
C MET A 26 -1.59 5.54 -1.95
N ARG A 27 -1.42 5.18 -3.22
CA ARG A 27 -0.76 3.91 -3.60
C ARG A 27 0.69 3.85 -3.16
N ARG A 28 1.42 4.96 -3.28
CA ARG A 28 2.80 5.04 -2.80
C ARG A 28 2.88 4.89 -1.28
N GLN A 29 1.98 5.54 -0.56
CA GLN A 29 1.94 5.44 0.89
C GLN A 29 1.60 4.01 1.32
N GLN A 30 0.57 3.41 0.77
CA GLN A 30 0.21 2.02 1.02
C GLN A 30 1.38 1.07 0.74
N ALA A 31 2.10 1.28 -0.38
CA ALA A 31 3.25 0.47 -0.74
C ALA A 31 4.38 0.58 0.29
N ARG A 32 4.65 1.77 0.81
CA ARG A 32 5.66 1.99 1.85
C ARG A 32 5.28 1.33 3.17
N ASP A 33 4.07 1.60 3.64
CA ASP A 33 3.59 1.09 4.93
C ASP A 33 3.58 -0.45 4.93
N THR A 34 3.09 -1.05 3.85
CA THR A 34 3.11 -2.51 3.70
C THR A 34 4.54 -3.03 3.53
N GLY A 35 5.40 -2.33 2.80
CA GLY A 35 6.81 -2.69 2.63
C GLY A 35 7.57 -2.73 3.96
N ASP A 36 7.36 -1.74 4.82
CA ASP A 36 7.97 -1.68 6.14
C ASP A 36 7.50 -2.83 7.04
N LEU A 37 6.22 -3.19 6.98
CA LEU A 37 5.68 -4.37 7.67
C LEU A 37 6.29 -5.67 7.17
N LEU A 38 6.42 -5.82 5.85
CA LEU A 38 7.00 -7.00 5.23
C LEU A 38 8.46 -7.19 5.64
N VAL A 39 9.26 -6.13 5.63
CA VAL A 39 10.65 -6.17 6.10
C VAL A 39 10.72 -6.52 7.58
N SER A 40 9.86 -5.92 8.40
CA SER A 40 9.78 -6.22 9.84
C SER A 40 9.41 -7.68 10.10
N ALA A 41 8.62 -8.29 9.21
CA ALA A 41 8.24 -9.70 9.29
C ALA A 41 9.31 -10.67 8.80
N GLY A 42 10.36 -10.19 8.14
CA GLY A 42 11.44 -11.01 7.63
C GLY A 42 11.47 -11.20 6.11
N PHE A 43 10.66 -10.47 5.36
CA PHE A 43 10.77 -10.43 3.90
C PHE A 43 12.03 -9.69 3.47
N THR A 44 12.59 -10.12 2.35
CA THR A 44 13.75 -9.47 1.72
C THR A 44 13.29 -8.67 0.51
N ALA A 45 13.64 -7.39 0.46
CA ALA A 45 13.40 -6.54 -0.69
C ALA A 45 14.47 -6.78 -1.76
N LYS A 46 14.04 -7.09 -2.97
CA LYS A 46 14.92 -7.30 -4.14
C LYS A 46 14.61 -6.24 -5.19
N PRO A 47 15.53 -5.33 -5.49
CA PRO A 47 15.29 -4.29 -6.47
C PRO A 47 15.15 -4.86 -7.88
N ALA A 48 14.23 -4.29 -8.66
CA ALA A 48 14.05 -4.60 -10.08
C ALA A 48 15.00 -3.76 -10.94
N ASP A 49 16.29 -3.97 -10.78
CA ASP A 49 17.38 -3.19 -11.38
C ASP A 49 17.87 -3.73 -12.73
N THR A 50 17.24 -4.77 -13.24
CA THR A 50 17.50 -5.33 -14.58
C THR A 50 16.20 -5.39 -15.38
N PRO A 51 16.26 -5.39 -16.75
CA PRO A 51 15.08 -5.52 -17.59
C PRO A 51 14.27 -6.80 -17.30
N GLU A 52 14.93 -7.91 -16.99
CA GLU A 52 14.30 -9.19 -16.67
C GLU A 52 13.53 -9.11 -15.35
N ARG A 53 14.14 -8.50 -14.34
CA ARG A 53 13.50 -8.28 -13.03
C ARG A 53 12.33 -7.32 -13.13
N ALA A 54 12.44 -6.27 -13.94
CA ALA A 54 11.35 -5.34 -14.20
C ALA A 54 10.14 -6.05 -14.83
N LYS A 55 10.37 -6.93 -15.81
CA LYS A 55 9.32 -7.76 -16.41
C LYS A 55 8.69 -8.71 -15.39
N CYS A 56 9.48 -9.33 -14.54
CA CYS A 56 8.96 -10.17 -13.45
C CYS A 56 8.10 -9.38 -12.48
N LEU A 57 8.49 -8.15 -12.15
CA LEU A 57 7.72 -7.28 -11.27
C LEU A 57 6.36 -6.92 -11.88
N GLU A 58 6.33 -6.60 -13.17
CA GLU A 58 5.09 -6.28 -13.89
C GLU A 58 4.14 -7.47 -14.03
N ALA A 59 4.66 -8.70 -14.06
CA ALA A 59 3.87 -9.91 -14.18
C ALA A 59 3.13 -10.30 -12.89
N ILE A 60 3.51 -9.72 -11.75
CA ILE A 60 2.90 -10.00 -10.44
C ILE A 60 1.86 -8.92 -10.14
N PRO A 61 0.63 -9.29 -9.70
CA PRO A 61 -0.35 -8.31 -9.27
C PRO A 61 0.22 -7.38 -8.19
N PRO A 62 0.17 -6.05 -8.39
CA PRO A 62 0.79 -5.11 -7.47
C PRO A 62 0.03 -5.04 -6.15
N LEU A 63 0.74 -4.73 -5.08
CA LEU A 63 0.20 -4.47 -3.74
C LEU A 63 -0.60 -5.66 -3.16
N LYS A 64 -0.22 -6.87 -3.54
CA LYS A 64 -0.81 -8.10 -3.02
C LYS A 64 0.27 -9.13 -2.71
N VAL A 65 0.12 -9.82 -1.60
CA VAL A 65 0.94 -10.99 -1.32
C VAL A 65 0.42 -12.17 -2.14
N VAL A 66 1.28 -12.75 -2.95
CA VAL A 66 0.99 -13.96 -3.74
C VAL A 66 1.91 -15.08 -3.32
N SER A 67 1.39 -16.31 -3.30
CA SER A 67 2.18 -17.49 -3.01
C SER A 67 2.71 -18.14 -4.29
N GLN A 68 3.90 -18.70 -4.21
CA GLN A 68 4.49 -19.47 -5.30
C GLN A 68 5.13 -20.74 -4.76
N GLN A 69 4.85 -21.86 -5.40
CA GLN A 69 5.56 -23.11 -5.16
C GLN A 69 6.90 -23.09 -5.90
N LYS A 70 8.00 -23.35 -5.17
CA LYS A 70 9.34 -23.43 -5.73
C LYS A 70 10.13 -24.51 -5.00
N ASP A 71 10.59 -25.53 -5.72
CA ASP A 71 11.44 -26.62 -5.19
C ASP A 71 10.87 -27.29 -3.91
N GLY A 72 9.56 -27.54 -3.87
CA GLY A 72 8.88 -28.11 -2.73
C GLY A 72 8.61 -27.16 -1.56
N HIS A 73 9.00 -25.91 -1.68
CA HIS A 73 8.74 -24.87 -0.70
C HIS A 73 7.74 -23.82 -1.20
N VAL A 74 7.00 -23.22 -0.29
CA VAL A 74 6.11 -22.08 -0.59
C VAL A 74 6.87 -20.80 -0.31
N LEU A 75 6.99 -19.95 -1.33
CA LEU A 75 7.48 -18.59 -1.21
C LEU A 75 6.33 -17.59 -1.36
N TYR A 76 6.42 -16.50 -0.64
CA TYR A 76 5.47 -15.40 -0.72
C TYR A 76 6.14 -14.19 -1.33
N ARG A 77 5.45 -13.53 -2.25
CA ARG A 77 5.94 -12.39 -3.01
C ARG A 77 4.97 -11.24 -2.94
N TYR A 78 5.51 -10.06 -2.85
CA TYR A 78 4.76 -8.79 -2.90
C TYR A 78 5.47 -7.83 -3.84
N ALA A 79 4.79 -7.40 -4.89
CA ALA A 79 5.33 -6.48 -5.87
C ALA A 79 4.98 -5.03 -5.50
N ASP A 80 5.99 -4.18 -5.41
CA ASP A 80 5.85 -2.74 -5.22
C ASP A 80 6.43 -1.98 -6.41
N PRO A 81 5.61 -1.69 -7.44
CA PRO A 81 6.03 -0.86 -8.56
C PRO A 81 5.90 0.64 -8.29
N TYR A 82 5.36 1.06 -7.16
CA TYR A 82 5.00 2.45 -6.90
C TYR A 82 6.00 3.19 -6.01
N SER A 83 6.62 2.53 -5.06
CA SER A 83 7.55 3.12 -4.10
C SER A 83 8.99 2.68 -4.37
N CYS A 84 9.34 1.46 -4.02
CA CYS A 84 10.73 0.99 -4.15
C CYS A 84 11.08 0.41 -5.52
N HIS A 85 10.12 0.12 -6.39
CA HIS A 85 10.33 -0.68 -7.60
C HIS A 85 11.03 -1.99 -7.31
N CYS A 86 10.51 -2.71 -6.34
CA CYS A 86 11.13 -3.90 -5.80
C CYS A 86 10.12 -5.03 -5.57
N LEU A 87 10.65 -6.24 -5.44
CA LEU A 87 9.92 -7.42 -5.08
C LEU A 87 10.33 -7.84 -3.66
N TYR A 88 9.37 -7.91 -2.76
CA TYR A 88 9.57 -8.51 -1.45
C TYR A 88 9.34 -10.01 -1.55
N VAL A 89 10.26 -10.78 -1.01
CA VAL A 89 10.20 -12.24 -0.99
C VAL A 89 10.35 -12.74 0.44
N GLY A 90 9.45 -13.59 0.88
CA GLY A 90 9.47 -14.19 2.20
C GLY A 90 9.09 -15.67 2.17
N ASP A 91 9.50 -16.39 3.19
CA ASP A 91 9.10 -17.76 3.43
C ASP A 91 7.77 -17.84 4.20
N GLN A 92 7.35 -19.04 4.56
CA GLN A 92 6.12 -19.26 5.30
C GLN A 92 6.14 -18.65 6.70
N GLN A 93 7.30 -18.65 7.35
CA GLN A 93 7.45 -18.03 8.68
C GLN A 93 7.35 -16.51 8.60
N ALA A 94 8.01 -15.90 7.64
CA ALA A 94 7.90 -14.46 7.39
C ALA A 94 6.47 -14.05 7.05
N TYR A 95 5.75 -14.83 6.28
CA TYR A 95 4.36 -14.57 5.96
C TYR A 95 3.43 -14.69 7.18
N ALA A 96 3.66 -15.67 8.04
CA ALA A 96 2.92 -15.80 9.29
C ALA A 96 3.13 -14.59 10.19
N GLU A 97 4.37 -14.13 10.33
CA GLU A 97 4.70 -12.93 11.09
C GLU A 97 4.09 -11.66 10.47
N TYR A 98 4.14 -11.52 9.16
CA TYR A 98 3.48 -10.41 8.46
C TYR A 98 1.98 -10.34 8.78
N LYS A 99 1.28 -11.46 8.73
CA LYS A 99 -0.14 -11.52 9.09
C LYS A 99 -0.39 -11.09 10.53
N HIS A 100 0.48 -11.52 11.44
CA HIS A 100 0.38 -11.15 12.84
C HIS A 100 0.57 -9.63 13.06
N LEU A 101 1.59 -9.04 12.44
CA LEU A 101 1.84 -7.61 12.49
C LEU A 101 0.70 -6.80 11.86
N ALA A 102 0.20 -7.21 10.71
CA ALA A 102 -0.91 -6.55 10.03
C ALA A 102 -2.21 -6.57 10.86
N LEU A 103 -2.48 -7.67 11.55
CA LEU A 103 -3.63 -7.77 12.46
C LEU A 103 -3.47 -6.87 13.69
N ARG A 104 -2.27 -6.75 14.22
CA ARG A 104 -1.99 -5.82 15.33
C ARG A 104 -2.20 -4.37 14.92
N GLU A 105 -1.67 -3.96 13.78
CA GLU A 105 -1.89 -2.60 13.26
C GLU A 105 -3.36 -2.29 13.03
N ALA A 106 -4.11 -3.23 12.46
CA ALA A 106 -5.54 -3.07 12.26
C ALA A 106 -6.30 -2.91 13.60
N ALA A 107 -5.94 -3.69 14.61
CA ALA A 107 -6.53 -3.60 15.95
C ALA A 107 -6.19 -2.26 16.63
N GLU A 108 -4.95 -1.80 16.54
CA GLU A 108 -4.53 -0.51 17.08
C GLU A 108 -5.23 0.66 16.37
N ALA A 109 -5.42 0.59 15.06
CA ALA A 109 -6.15 1.58 14.29
C ALA A 109 -7.64 1.62 14.69
N GLU A 110 -8.27 0.47 14.91
CA GLU A 110 -9.66 0.39 15.39
C GLU A 110 -9.80 0.96 16.80
N GLU A 111 -8.89 0.63 17.71
CA GLU A 111 -8.90 1.15 19.07
C GLU A 111 -8.75 2.68 19.09
N SER A 112 -7.82 3.22 18.32
CA SER A 112 -7.64 4.67 18.17
C SER A 112 -8.88 5.35 17.60
N ALA A 113 -9.51 4.77 16.59
CA ALA A 113 -10.74 5.29 15.99
C ALA A 113 -11.94 5.19 16.97
N ALA A 114 -12.01 4.15 17.80
CA ALA A 114 -13.04 3.98 18.82
C ALA A 114 -12.88 5.01 19.96
N VAL A 115 -11.65 5.27 20.40
CA VAL A 115 -11.35 6.32 21.38
C VAL A 115 -11.77 7.68 20.85
N ASP A 116 -11.45 7.99 19.61
CA ASP A 116 -11.79 9.27 18.96
C ASP A 116 -13.32 9.45 18.84
N ARG A 117 -14.07 8.39 18.57
CA ARG A 117 -15.54 8.39 18.50
C ARG A 117 -16.23 8.35 19.87
N GLY A 118 -15.62 7.73 20.86
CA GLY A 118 -16.18 7.54 22.18
C GLY A 118 -15.98 8.72 23.13
N PHE A 119 -15.20 9.70 22.75
CA PHE A 119 -14.75 10.78 23.65
C PHE A 119 -15.62 12.03 23.65
N SER A 120 -16.92 11.93 23.36
CA SER A 120 -17.88 13.03 23.49
C SER A 120 -18.55 13.11 24.88
N GLY A 121 -18.05 12.37 25.85
CA GLY A 121 -18.53 12.40 27.23
C GLY A 121 -17.86 13.49 28.09
N PRO A 122 -18.51 13.96 29.16
CA PRO A 122 -17.91 14.93 30.08
C PRO A 122 -16.68 14.33 30.75
N ARG A 123 -15.58 15.04 30.69
CA ARG A 123 -14.38 14.72 31.45
C ARG A 123 -14.62 15.05 32.92
N TRP A 124 -14.33 14.11 33.72
CA TRP A 124 -14.28 14.23 35.18
C TRP A 124 -12.84 14.33 35.64
#